data_7a9cacffdc475af74142f51bcbefd16b
#
_entry.id   7a9cacffdc475af74142f51bcbefd16b
#
_cell.length_a   1.000
_cell.length_b   1.000
_cell.length_c   1.000
_cell.angle_alpha   90.00
_cell.angle_beta   90.00
_cell.angle_gamma   90.00
#
_symmetry.space_group_name_H-M   'P 1'
#
loop_
_entity.id
_entity.type
_entity.pdbx_description
1 polymer ?
#
loop_
_entity_poly.entity_id
_entity_poly.type
_entity_poly.pdbx_seq_one_letter_code
_entity_poly.pdbx_strand_id
1 'polypeptide(L)'
;KKESVTLKQILKYGKHEVVTRMDVPLYRRKGYEKNYLGPAVYNSVKYGFHYREKVYAGIVAEKDSGEPFGALHNKQGYDYYSFYLLLHDIGILKTGIVGNYRLNFGQGLVLGQGSMFGKTAYSSSFTFRNTGIRRHASTDEYNYFRGSAIALKWKQWTLSVFYSHRSLDGVIKDGEITSIYKTGLHRSKKEADKMNQLVMQMGGGNISYTGNSYQLGITGVYYCFNRSYEPELKDYSKYNLHGRSFYNLGMDYKYRFHRFSIQGEAALGISGMAFMNQVLYSPLQDIRLMLVHRYYSHDYWAMFAHSFSEGSSVQNENGWYLAASVSPFSRWTFFISADLFSFPWWRYRISKASKGVDLFFQADYVPSKTVDMYVNYRYKRKERDVTATKGKVILPTYHHRLRYRLNYLPCSSLSFRTTVDYNHFHSSGKTAGKGYQLTQKAGWKLSRLPLTTELQGSYFHTDDYDSRIYIYEKGLLYSFYTPSFQGEGIRLAIHFRYDMNKHWTAIAKLGQ
;
A
#
# COMPACT_ATOMS: atom_id res chain seq x y z
N LYS A 1 -42.61 -6.82 5.04
CA LYS A 1 -42.64 -5.42 5.53
C LYS A 1 -41.21 -4.97 5.70
N LYS A 2 -40.72 -4.00 4.91
CA LYS A 2 -39.43 -3.34 5.20
C LYS A 2 -39.64 -2.48 6.46
N GLU A 3 -39.06 -2.90 7.58
CA GLU A 3 -39.02 -2.07 8.77
C GLU A 3 -38.30 -0.76 8.43
N SER A 4 -39.00 0.35 8.57
CA SER A 4 -38.41 1.67 8.44
C SER A 4 -37.50 1.90 9.66
N VAL A 5 -36.20 1.78 9.44
CA VAL A 5 -35.22 2.02 10.50
C VAL A 5 -35.15 3.52 10.78
N THR A 6 -35.49 3.93 12.00
CA THR A 6 -35.45 5.33 12.42
C THR A 6 -34.03 5.77 12.80
N LEU A 7 -33.72 7.06 12.66
CA LEU A 7 -32.43 7.63 13.08
C LEU A 7 -32.14 7.31 14.58
N LYS A 8 -33.15 7.34 15.40
CA LYS A 8 -33.04 7.01 16.85
C LYS A 8 -32.58 5.55 17.06
N GLN A 9 -33.08 4.61 16.24
CA GLN A 9 -32.65 3.20 16.29
C GLN A 9 -31.23 3.04 15.80
N ILE A 10 -30.82 3.74 14.73
CA ILE A 10 -29.44 3.73 14.23
C ILE A 10 -28.48 4.16 15.33
N LEU A 11 -28.73 5.28 15.98
CA LEU A 11 -27.88 5.81 17.05
C LEU A 11 -27.89 4.92 18.31
N LYS A 12 -29.05 4.34 18.69
CA LYS A 12 -29.17 3.50 19.88
C LYS A 12 -28.44 2.15 19.74
N TYR A 13 -28.50 1.53 18.56
CA TYR A 13 -27.96 0.18 18.32
C TYR A 13 -26.67 0.19 17.48
N GLY A 14 -26.16 1.35 17.16
CA GLY A 14 -24.88 1.51 16.49
C GLY A 14 -23.71 1.14 17.43
N LYS A 15 -22.64 0.68 16.83
CA LYS A 15 -21.38 0.40 17.55
C LYS A 15 -20.43 1.58 17.39
N HIS A 16 -19.84 2.00 18.48
CA HIS A 16 -18.88 3.09 18.56
C HIS A 16 -17.49 2.53 18.85
N GLU A 17 -16.49 3.02 18.17
CA GLU A 17 -15.09 2.71 18.42
C GLU A 17 -14.31 4.02 18.54
N VAL A 18 -13.57 4.18 19.61
CA VAL A 18 -12.61 5.28 19.78
C VAL A 18 -11.23 4.67 19.93
N VAL A 19 -10.28 5.10 19.12
CA VAL A 19 -8.88 4.69 19.21
C VAL A 19 -8.03 5.94 19.35
N THR A 20 -7.26 6.02 20.42
CA THR A 20 -6.24 7.04 20.62
C THR A 20 -4.87 6.38 20.53
N ARG A 21 -3.93 7.04 19.87
CA ARG A 21 -2.55 6.58 19.75
C ARG A 21 -1.61 7.73 20.08
N MET A 22 -0.57 7.39 20.83
CA MET A 22 0.53 8.30 21.12
C MET A 22 1.87 7.54 20.98
N ASP A 23 2.79 8.11 20.21
CA ASP A 23 4.14 7.57 20.09
C ASP A 23 5.13 8.64 20.58
N VAL A 24 6.01 8.24 21.50
CA VAL A 24 7.03 9.11 22.08
C VAL A 24 8.40 8.50 21.81
N PRO A 25 9.30 9.19 21.09
CA PRO A 25 10.66 8.71 20.92
C PRO A 25 11.44 8.85 22.24
N LEU A 26 12.12 7.77 22.65
CA LEU A 26 12.97 7.76 23.84
C LEU A 26 14.38 8.30 23.58
N TYR A 27 14.64 8.78 22.36
CA TYR A 27 15.94 9.33 21.95
C TYR A 27 15.74 10.67 21.23
N ARG A 28 16.76 11.52 21.32
CA ARG A 28 16.76 12.83 20.65
C ARG A 28 17.14 12.69 19.19
N ARG A 29 16.33 13.25 18.30
CA ARG A 29 16.63 13.38 16.87
C ARG A 29 17.12 14.80 16.60
N LYS A 30 18.14 14.96 15.76
CA LYS A 30 18.72 16.27 15.39
C LYS A 30 17.68 17.31 14.92
N GLY A 31 16.58 16.88 14.30
CA GLY A 31 15.51 17.77 13.86
C GLY A 31 14.83 18.53 15.00
N TYR A 32 14.67 17.92 16.18
CA TYR A 32 14.02 18.56 17.34
C TYR A 32 14.87 19.64 17.98
N GLU A 33 16.19 19.63 17.75
CA GLU A 33 17.10 20.61 18.34
C GLU A 33 17.09 21.93 17.55
N LYS A 34 16.81 21.92 16.25
CA LYS A 34 17.04 23.06 15.37
C LYS A 34 15.90 23.44 14.40
N ASN A 35 15.08 22.51 13.96
CA ASN A 35 14.25 22.71 12.78
C ASN A 35 12.77 22.45 12.98
N TYR A 36 12.36 21.61 13.95
CA TYR A 36 10.97 21.23 14.11
C TYR A 36 10.21 22.22 14.98
N LEU A 37 8.96 22.50 14.59
CA LEU A 37 8.09 23.53 15.17
C LEU A 37 7.30 23.02 16.37
N GLY A 38 7.17 21.70 16.53
CA GLY A 38 6.38 21.06 17.57
C GLY A 38 7.13 19.99 18.35
N PRO A 39 6.48 19.40 19.36
CA PRO A 39 7.06 18.39 20.23
C PRO A 39 7.29 17.06 19.50
N ALA A 40 8.22 16.26 20.06
CA ALA A 40 8.60 14.94 19.52
C ALA A 40 7.52 13.85 19.73
N VAL A 41 6.27 14.20 19.78
CA VAL A 41 5.16 13.29 20.05
C VAL A 41 4.27 13.18 18.82
N TYR A 42 4.12 11.95 18.31
CA TYR A 42 3.02 11.61 17.39
C TYR A 42 1.74 11.41 18.19
N ASN A 43 0.63 11.93 17.70
CA ASN A 43 -0.67 11.67 18.29
C ASN A 43 -1.76 11.54 17.24
N SER A 44 -2.67 10.59 17.42
CA SER A 44 -3.86 10.47 16.58
C SER A 44 -5.06 10.03 17.39
N VAL A 45 -6.23 10.52 16.99
CA VAL A 45 -7.54 10.13 17.51
C VAL A 45 -8.40 9.69 16.35
N LYS A 46 -9.00 8.53 16.49
CA LYS A 46 -9.93 7.97 15.51
C LYS A 46 -11.24 7.62 16.20
N TYR A 47 -12.33 8.16 15.69
CA TYR A 47 -13.67 7.76 16.03
C TYR A 47 -14.31 7.06 14.85
N GLY A 48 -14.91 5.90 15.09
CA GLY A 48 -15.68 5.13 14.13
C GLY A 48 -17.05 4.76 14.67
N PHE A 49 -18.05 4.93 13.84
CA PHE A 49 -19.42 4.50 14.12
C PHE A 49 -19.88 3.56 13.01
N HIS A 50 -20.57 2.49 13.37
CA HIS A 50 -21.25 1.68 12.37
C HIS A 50 -22.56 1.10 12.93
N TYR A 51 -23.56 1.07 12.07
CA TYR A 51 -24.82 0.41 12.33
C TYR A 51 -25.08 -0.68 11.31
N ARG A 52 -25.05 -1.93 11.77
CA ARG A 52 -25.06 -3.11 10.90
C ARG A 52 -23.96 -2.94 9.82
N GLU A 53 -24.20 -3.37 8.60
CA GLU A 53 -23.30 -3.12 7.46
C GLU A 53 -23.83 -2.00 6.53
N LYS A 54 -24.72 -1.15 7.01
CA LYS A 54 -25.45 -0.18 6.21
C LYS A 54 -25.02 1.26 6.41
N VAL A 55 -24.64 1.64 7.61
CA VAL A 55 -24.25 3.02 7.93
C VAL A 55 -22.91 3.02 8.61
N TYR A 56 -22.00 3.82 8.10
CA TYR A 56 -20.68 4.04 8.69
C TYR A 56 -20.39 5.53 8.73
N ALA A 57 -19.91 6.01 9.85
CA ALA A 57 -19.41 7.37 9.99
C ALA A 57 -18.08 7.33 10.73
N GLY A 58 -17.22 8.32 10.52
CA GLY A 58 -15.99 8.38 11.27
C GLY A 58 -15.24 9.68 11.06
N ILE A 59 -14.38 9.95 12.05
CA ILE A 59 -13.46 11.08 12.05
C ILE A 59 -12.09 10.55 12.46
N VAL A 60 -11.05 11.01 11.79
CA VAL A 60 -9.66 10.76 12.13
C VAL A 60 -8.97 12.11 12.25
N ALA A 61 -8.27 12.32 13.34
CA ALA A 61 -7.42 13.49 13.55
C ALA A 61 -6.01 13.00 13.89
N GLU A 62 -5.00 13.64 13.32
CA GLU A 62 -3.62 13.18 13.44
C GLU A 62 -2.66 14.36 13.38
N LYS A 63 -1.57 14.23 14.12
CA LYS A 63 -0.39 15.07 13.99
C LYS A 63 0.87 14.25 14.06
N ASP A 64 1.79 14.52 13.15
CA ASP A 64 3.09 13.89 13.13
C ASP A 64 4.03 14.40 14.24
N SER A 65 5.02 13.57 14.55
CA SER A 65 6.07 13.90 15.51
C SER A 65 6.93 15.06 14.97
N GLY A 66 6.94 16.19 15.68
CA GLY A 66 7.62 17.43 15.27
C GLY A 66 6.70 18.53 14.77
N GLU A 67 5.40 18.26 14.62
CA GLU A 67 4.39 19.23 14.23
C GLU A 67 3.80 19.94 15.45
N PRO A 68 3.43 21.23 15.32
CA PRO A 68 2.77 21.95 16.39
C PRO A 68 1.32 21.44 16.60
N PHE A 69 0.81 21.58 17.81
CA PHE A 69 -0.57 21.29 18.19
C PHE A 69 -1.25 22.54 18.72
N GLY A 70 -2.34 22.97 18.10
CA GLY A 70 -3.08 24.17 18.52
C GLY A 70 -2.29 25.46 18.37
N ALA A 71 -1.24 25.48 17.56
CA ALA A 71 -0.34 26.62 17.40
C ALA A 71 0.16 26.76 15.94
N LEU A 72 0.68 27.93 15.61
CA LEU A 72 1.25 28.25 14.30
C LEU A 72 0.26 28.00 13.14
N HIS A 73 0.61 27.08 12.23
CA HIS A 73 -0.24 26.68 11.11
C HIS A 73 -1.38 25.72 11.52
N ASN A 74 -1.27 25.04 12.67
CA ASN A 74 -2.24 24.06 13.18
C ASN A 74 -3.13 24.65 14.30
N LYS A 75 -3.69 25.85 14.12
CA LYS A 75 -4.53 26.54 15.12
C LYS A 75 -5.76 25.73 15.55
N GLN A 76 -6.26 24.82 14.72
CA GLN A 76 -7.41 23.97 15.01
C GLN A 76 -7.05 22.69 15.78
N GLY A 77 -5.82 22.52 16.22
CA GLY A 77 -5.33 21.38 16.97
C GLY A 77 -4.42 20.47 16.15
N TYR A 78 -4.99 19.52 15.46
CA TYR A 78 -4.26 18.57 14.62
C TYR A 78 -3.89 19.14 13.25
N ASP A 79 -2.89 18.56 12.62
CA ASP A 79 -2.44 18.89 11.27
C ASP A 79 -3.40 18.33 10.21
N TYR A 80 -3.81 17.09 10.40
CA TYR A 80 -4.68 16.39 9.48
C TYR A 80 -6.01 16.01 10.09
N TYR A 81 -7.08 16.19 9.28
CA TYR A 81 -8.44 15.74 9.58
C TYR A 81 -9.04 14.98 8.41
N SER A 82 -9.58 13.81 8.70
CA SER A 82 -10.38 13.01 7.76
C SER A 82 -11.75 12.73 8.37
N PHE A 83 -12.79 12.81 7.57
CA PHE A 83 -14.15 12.47 7.99
C PHE A 83 -14.89 11.78 6.85
N TYR A 84 -15.85 10.94 7.19
CA TYR A 84 -16.74 10.31 6.22
C TYR A 84 -18.09 9.93 6.82
N LEU A 85 -19.11 9.96 5.97
CA LEU A 85 -20.41 9.32 6.16
C LEU A 85 -20.69 8.43 4.97
N LEU A 86 -20.81 7.13 5.19
CA LEU A 86 -21.04 6.13 4.16
C LEU A 86 -22.31 5.36 4.41
N LEU A 87 -23.16 5.27 3.39
CA LEU A 87 -24.37 4.46 3.32
C LEU A 87 -24.13 3.30 2.35
N HIS A 88 -24.57 2.09 2.71
CA HIS A 88 -24.34 0.88 1.93
C HIS A 88 -25.60 0.03 1.84
N ASP A 89 -25.89 -0.51 0.63
CA ASP A 89 -26.99 -1.44 0.33
C ASP A 89 -28.36 -0.99 0.86
N ILE A 90 -28.79 0.21 0.45
CA ILE A 90 -30.10 0.78 0.76
C ILE A 90 -30.93 0.91 -0.55
N GLY A 91 -31.78 -0.07 -0.83
CA GLY A 91 -32.55 -0.11 -2.07
C GLY A 91 -31.66 -0.24 -3.30
N ILE A 92 -31.76 0.71 -4.23
CA ILE A 92 -30.89 0.79 -5.41
C ILE A 92 -29.50 1.39 -5.10
N LEU A 93 -29.38 2.07 -3.96
CA LEU A 93 -28.11 2.64 -3.51
C LEU A 93 -27.18 1.53 -3.04
N LYS A 94 -26.18 1.17 -3.84
CA LYS A 94 -25.13 0.23 -3.48
C LYS A 94 -24.16 0.87 -2.48
N THR A 95 -23.73 2.11 -2.75
CA THR A 95 -22.84 2.86 -1.87
C THR A 95 -23.05 4.36 -2.11
N GLY A 96 -23.19 5.12 -1.05
CA GLY A 96 -23.15 6.59 -1.07
C GLY A 96 -22.19 7.08 0.00
N ILE A 97 -21.32 8.03 -0.33
CA ILE A 97 -20.34 8.57 0.61
C ILE A 97 -20.20 10.07 0.46
N VAL A 98 -20.06 10.75 1.58
CA VAL A 98 -19.66 12.16 1.67
C VAL A 98 -18.46 12.25 2.62
N GLY A 99 -17.52 13.12 2.27
CA GLY A 99 -16.26 13.31 3.01
C GLY A 99 -15.08 12.66 2.31
N ASN A 100 -14.21 11.97 3.06
CA ASN A 100 -13.00 11.37 2.52
C ASN A 100 -13.24 9.93 2.05
N TYR A 101 -12.90 9.64 0.79
CA TYR A 101 -13.11 8.32 0.19
C TYR A 101 -11.95 7.89 -0.71
N ARG A 102 -11.97 6.63 -1.08
CA ARG A 102 -11.04 6.00 -2.03
C ARG A 102 -11.83 5.34 -3.16
N LEU A 103 -11.20 5.31 -4.34
CA LEU A 103 -11.76 4.69 -5.54
C LEU A 103 -10.83 3.59 -6.05
N ASN A 104 -11.45 2.49 -6.46
CA ASN A 104 -10.70 1.36 -6.98
C ASN A 104 -11.56 0.60 -8.01
N PHE A 105 -11.26 0.80 -9.29
CA PHE A 105 -11.96 0.20 -10.42
C PHE A 105 -11.00 -0.58 -11.31
N GLY A 106 -11.51 -1.59 -12.03
CA GLY A 106 -10.76 -2.41 -12.95
C GLY A 106 -9.55 -3.11 -12.32
N GLN A 107 -8.41 -3.03 -12.98
CA GLN A 107 -7.11 -3.48 -12.48
C GLN A 107 -6.26 -2.34 -11.91
N GLY A 108 -6.84 -1.14 -11.78
CA GLY A 108 -6.21 0.04 -11.21
C GLY A 108 -5.31 0.81 -12.17
N LEU A 109 -5.49 0.65 -13.47
CA LEU A 109 -4.75 1.44 -14.44
C LEU A 109 -5.21 2.90 -14.47
N VAL A 110 -6.50 3.16 -14.21
CA VAL A 110 -7.07 4.52 -14.11
C VAL A 110 -7.18 4.96 -12.65
N LEU A 111 -7.84 4.16 -11.81
CA LEU A 111 -8.12 4.44 -10.41
C LEU A 111 -7.80 3.20 -9.55
N GLY A 112 -6.68 3.26 -8.85
CA GLY A 112 -6.12 2.14 -8.09
C GLY A 112 -5.70 2.50 -6.67
N GLN A 113 -6.56 3.10 -5.85
CA GLN A 113 -6.22 3.45 -4.46
C GLN A 113 -6.38 2.28 -3.47
N GLY A 114 -6.42 1.05 -3.97
CA GLY A 114 -6.41 -0.16 -3.15
C GLY A 114 -5.01 -0.52 -2.64
N SER A 115 -4.96 -1.26 -1.53
CA SER A 115 -3.71 -1.88 -1.10
C SER A 115 -3.39 -3.05 -2.03
N MET A 116 -2.23 -3.03 -2.66
CA MET A 116 -1.70 -4.15 -3.41
C MET A 116 -0.45 -4.67 -2.70
N PHE A 117 -0.51 -5.91 -2.24
CA PHE A 117 0.68 -6.59 -1.75
C PHE A 117 1.55 -6.97 -2.95
N GLY A 118 2.83 -6.69 -2.87
CA GLY A 118 3.77 -7.01 -3.93
C GLY A 118 3.85 -8.51 -4.25
N LYS A 119 4.80 -8.92 -5.05
CA LYS A 119 5.05 -10.30 -5.48
C LYS A 119 5.29 -11.22 -4.28
N THR A 120 4.26 -11.89 -3.79
CA THR A 120 4.28 -12.78 -2.62
C THR A 120 3.88 -14.20 -3.01
N ALA A 121 4.12 -15.16 -2.12
CA ALA A 121 3.75 -16.57 -2.31
C ALA A 121 2.23 -16.83 -2.38
N TYR A 122 1.40 -15.83 -2.13
CA TYR A 122 -0.04 -16.00 -2.15
C TYR A 122 -0.63 -15.52 -3.49
N SER A 123 -0.99 -16.45 -4.35
CA SER A 123 -1.59 -16.15 -5.66
C SER A 123 -2.86 -15.29 -5.56
N SER A 124 -3.60 -15.37 -4.46
CA SER A 124 -4.76 -14.51 -4.21
C SER A 124 -4.40 -13.01 -4.04
N SER A 125 -3.15 -12.70 -3.69
CA SER A 125 -2.68 -11.31 -3.54
C SER A 125 -2.47 -10.59 -4.88
N PHE A 126 -2.40 -11.31 -5.97
CA PHE A 126 -2.28 -10.76 -7.33
C PHE A 126 -3.62 -10.45 -8.00
N THR A 127 -4.72 -10.90 -7.41
CA THR A 127 -6.04 -10.55 -7.93
C THR A 127 -6.38 -9.15 -7.47
N PHE A 128 -6.32 -8.19 -8.39
CA PHE A 128 -6.79 -6.84 -8.10
C PHE A 128 -8.28 -6.91 -7.78
N ARG A 129 -8.66 -6.37 -6.65
CA ARG A 129 -10.06 -6.35 -6.22
C ARG A 129 -10.67 -5.03 -6.64
N ASN A 130 -11.54 -5.07 -7.65
CA ASN A 130 -12.45 -3.95 -7.92
C ASN A 130 -13.38 -3.78 -6.70
N THR A 131 -13.02 -2.87 -5.82
CA THR A 131 -13.76 -2.62 -4.58
C THR A 131 -14.66 -1.42 -4.67
N GLY A 132 -14.65 -0.71 -5.82
CA GLY A 132 -15.47 0.46 -6.08
C GLY A 132 -15.15 1.61 -5.13
N ILE A 133 -16.20 2.20 -4.56
CA ILE A 133 -16.13 3.32 -3.62
C ILE A 133 -15.93 2.79 -2.20
N ARG A 134 -14.93 3.33 -1.49
CA ARG A 134 -14.61 2.98 -0.09
C ARG A 134 -14.38 4.23 0.75
N ARG A 135 -14.71 4.13 2.04
CA ARG A 135 -14.36 5.16 3.02
C ARG A 135 -12.84 5.25 3.19
N HIS A 136 -12.34 6.47 3.41
CA HIS A 136 -10.98 6.70 3.86
C HIS A 136 -10.98 6.95 5.37
N ALA A 137 -10.48 5.98 6.13
CA ALA A 137 -10.40 6.00 7.60
C ALA A 137 -8.95 5.81 8.06
N SER A 138 -7.99 6.41 7.34
CA SER A 138 -6.55 6.31 7.55
C SER A 138 -5.98 7.69 7.79
N THR A 139 -4.78 7.73 8.36
CA THR A 139 -3.92 8.92 8.50
C THR A 139 -3.08 9.18 7.25
N ASP A 140 -3.34 8.52 6.12
CA ASP A 140 -2.68 8.78 4.84
C ASP A 140 -3.24 10.08 4.24
N GLU A 141 -2.42 11.11 4.20
CA GLU A 141 -2.81 12.47 3.81
C GLU A 141 -2.83 12.70 2.30
N TYR A 142 -2.36 11.75 1.51
CA TYR A 142 -2.28 11.92 0.07
C TYR A 142 -3.26 11.02 -0.71
N ASN A 143 -3.36 9.73 -0.38
CA ASN A 143 -4.08 8.75 -1.19
C ASN A 143 -5.57 8.66 -0.87
N TYR A 144 -6.30 9.77 -1.00
CA TYR A 144 -7.75 9.85 -0.84
C TYR A 144 -8.35 10.95 -1.72
N PHE A 145 -9.67 10.93 -1.84
CA PHE A 145 -10.50 11.98 -2.44
C PHE A 145 -11.39 12.61 -1.35
N ARG A 146 -11.73 13.88 -1.50
CA ARG A 146 -12.63 14.60 -0.58
C ARG A 146 -13.77 15.22 -1.35
N GLY A 147 -15.01 14.83 -1.04
CA GLY A 147 -16.20 15.28 -1.71
C GLY A 147 -17.33 14.28 -1.56
N SER A 148 -17.92 13.84 -2.67
CA SER A 148 -19.02 12.87 -2.66
C SER A 148 -18.87 11.85 -3.77
N ALA A 149 -19.36 10.64 -3.50
CA ALA A 149 -19.45 9.58 -4.49
C ALA A 149 -20.68 8.71 -4.25
N ILE A 150 -21.29 8.24 -5.34
CA ILE A 150 -22.48 7.40 -5.31
C ILE A 150 -22.31 6.25 -6.28
N ALA A 151 -22.72 5.05 -5.88
CA ALA A 151 -22.87 3.88 -6.74
C ALA A 151 -24.33 3.38 -6.66
N LEU A 152 -24.98 3.31 -7.78
CA LEU A 152 -26.36 2.82 -7.95
C LEU A 152 -26.31 1.46 -8.64
N LYS A 153 -27.03 0.49 -8.09
CA LYS A 153 -27.14 -0.85 -8.67
C LYS A 153 -28.56 -1.10 -9.13
N TRP A 154 -28.69 -1.44 -10.39
CA TRP A 154 -29.95 -1.85 -10.98
C TRP A 154 -29.77 -3.13 -11.80
N LYS A 155 -30.33 -4.22 -11.30
CA LYS A 155 -30.12 -5.57 -11.83
C LYS A 155 -28.61 -5.89 -11.95
N GLN A 156 -28.12 -6.12 -13.16
CA GLN A 156 -26.73 -6.44 -13.48
C GLN A 156 -25.84 -5.19 -13.64
N TRP A 157 -26.42 -4.00 -13.76
CA TRP A 157 -25.71 -2.76 -13.97
C TRP A 157 -25.36 -2.08 -12.64
N THR A 158 -24.16 -1.53 -12.58
CA THR A 158 -23.75 -0.61 -11.52
C THR A 158 -23.20 0.66 -12.16
N LEU A 159 -23.80 1.79 -11.81
CA LEU A 159 -23.33 3.13 -12.19
C LEU A 159 -22.74 3.79 -10.97
N SER A 160 -21.50 4.23 -11.07
CA SER A 160 -20.80 5.00 -10.03
C SER A 160 -20.45 6.38 -10.57
N VAL A 161 -20.70 7.44 -9.80
CA VAL A 161 -20.32 8.82 -10.11
C VAL A 161 -19.64 9.39 -8.88
N PHE A 162 -18.59 10.18 -9.08
CA PHE A 162 -17.81 10.77 -8.00
C PHE A 162 -17.29 12.15 -8.36
N TYR A 163 -17.16 12.98 -7.33
CA TYR A 163 -16.56 14.31 -7.40
C TYR A 163 -15.70 14.56 -6.18
N SER A 164 -14.53 15.15 -6.39
CA SER A 164 -13.60 15.54 -5.35
C SER A 164 -13.09 16.96 -5.56
N HIS A 165 -13.05 17.72 -4.48
CA HIS A 165 -12.41 19.02 -4.39
C HIS A 165 -11.53 19.01 -3.15
N ARG A 166 -10.22 19.18 -3.32
CA ARG A 166 -9.29 19.18 -2.20
C ARG A 166 -8.05 20.03 -2.46
N SER A 167 -7.51 20.58 -1.39
CA SER A 167 -6.18 21.17 -1.39
C SER A 167 -5.11 20.09 -1.33
N LEU A 168 -3.98 20.35 -1.92
CA LEU A 168 -2.79 19.51 -1.92
C LEU A 168 -1.57 20.36 -1.55
N ASP A 169 -0.58 19.70 -0.97
CA ASP A 169 0.69 20.32 -0.66
C ASP A 169 1.58 20.37 -1.88
N GLY A 170 2.33 21.45 -2.01
CA GLY A 170 3.20 21.60 -3.16
C GLY A 170 4.03 22.88 -3.13
N VAL A 171 4.79 23.08 -4.16
CA VAL A 171 5.61 24.27 -4.36
C VAL A 171 5.11 25.04 -5.58
N ILE A 172 4.83 26.31 -5.39
CA ILE A 172 4.49 27.25 -6.46
C ILE A 172 5.70 28.15 -6.69
N LYS A 173 6.12 28.29 -7.94
CA LYS A 173 7.11 29.29 -8.41
C LYS A 173 6.56 29.97 -9.65
N ASP A 174 6.75 31.24 -9.73
CA ASP A 174 6.32 32.09 -10.91
C ASP A 174 4.85 31.87 -11.32
N GLY A 175 3.99 31.55 -10.33
CA GLY A 175 2.57 31.29 -10.56
C GLY A 175 2.23 29.84 -10.97
N GLU A 176 3.18 28.95 -11.17
CA GLU A 176 3.01 27.58 -11.60
C GLU A 176 3.36 26.57 -10.50
N ILE A 177 2.75 25.39 -10.55
CA ILE A 177 3.02 24.31 -9.62
C ILE A 177 4.25 23.55 -10.11
N THR A 178 5.35 23.61 -9.38
CA THR A 178 6.60 22.92 -9.75
C THR A 178 6.76 21.55 -9.10
N SER A 179 6.08 21.30 -7.98
CA SER A 179 6.07 19.97 -7.36
C SER A 179 4.85 19.75 -6.49
N ILE A 180 4.38 18.51 -6.43
CA ILE A 180 3.32 18.04 -5.52
C ILE A 180 4.00 17.25 -4.39
N TYR A 181 3.70 17.64 -3.14
CA TYR A 181 4.26 17.06 -1.95
C TYR A 181 3.32 15.97 -1.41
N LYS A 182 3.84 14.75 -1.20
CA LYS A 182 3.00 13.56 -0.93
C LYS A 182 3.16 12.99 0.48
N THR A 183 4.01 13.59 1.30
CA THR A 183 4.35 13.01 2.62
C THR A 183 3.43 13.45 3.74
N GLY A 184 2.71 14.57 3.59
CA GLY A 184 1.86 15.16 4.62
C GLY A 184 2.62 15.73 5.83
N LEU A 185 3.96 15.85 5.78
CA LEU A 185 4.77 16.30 6.91
C LEU A 185 4.92 17.83 6.93
N HIS A 186 4.54 18.48 8.05
CA HIS A 186 4.62 19.92 8.25
C HIS A 186 5.39 20.32 9.53
N ARG A 187 6.48 19.59 9.80
CA ARG A 187 7.28 19.70 11.04
C ARG A 187 8.18 20.92 11.09
N SER A 188 8.63 21.40 9.93
CA SER A 188 9.52 22.55 9.78
C SER A 188 8.87 23.66 9.00
N LYS A 189 9.39 24.91 9.11
CA LYS A 189 8.89 26.05 8.33
C LYS A 189 8.87 25.75 6.82
N LYS A 190 9.93 25.13 6.28
CA LYS A 190 10.02 24.75 4.87
C LYS A 190 8.98 23.71 4.45
N GLU A 191 8.57 22.83 5.36
CA GLU A 191 7.49 21.86 5.12
C GLU A 191 6.12 22.52 5.23
N ALA A 192 5.90 23.35 6.28
CA ALA A 192 4.67 24.10 6.48
C ALA A 192 4.36 25.10 5.34
N ASP A 193 5.38 25.74 4.75
CA ASP A 193 5.23 26.63 3.60
C ASP A 193 4.66 25.92 2.35
N LYS A 194 4.66 24.60 2.29
CA LYS A 194 4.10 23.79 1.19
C LYS A 194 2.64 23.39 1.41
N MET A 195 2.12 23.57 2.63
CA MET A 195 0.81 23.11 3.04
C MET A 195 -0.30 23.80 2.24
N ASN A 196 -1.21 23.00 1.66
CA ASN A 196 -2.42 23.47 0.98
C ASN A 196 -2.19 24.53 -0.12
N GLN A 197 -1.05 24.51 -0.81
CA GLN A 197 -0.70 25.53 -1.81
C GLN A 197 -1.50 25.41 -3.11
N LEU A 198 -1.99 24.23 -3.44
CA LEU A 198 -2.69 24.01 -4.70
C LEU A 198 -4.05 23.34 -4.46
N VAL A 199 -4.98 23.57 -5.38
CA VAL A 199 -6.31 22.97 -5.36
C VAL A 199 -6.46 22.05 -6.56
N MET A 200 -6.94 20.84 -6.31
CA MET A 200 -7.30 19.87 -7.32
C MET A 200 -8.80 19.60 -7.29
N GLN A 201 -9.42 19.66 -8.46
CA GLN A 201 -10.77 19.19 -8.69
C GLN A 201 -10.73 17.95 -9.56
N MET A 202 -11.57 16.96 -9.24
CA MET A 202 -11.67 15.73 -10.00
C MET A 202 -13.12 15.29 -10.07
N GLY A 203 -13.56 14.88 -11.25
CA GLY A 203 -14.85 14.25 -11.47
C GLY A 203 -14.73 13.05 -12.38
N GLY A 204 -15.65 12.11 -12.25
CA GLY A 204 -15.65 10.95 -13.11
C GLY A 204 -16.72 9.94 -12.77
N GLY A 205 -16.65 8.79 -13.44
CA GLY A 205 -17.59 7.72 -13.25
C GLY A 205 -17.07 6.36 -13.68
N ASN A 206 -17.82 5.35 -13.26
CA ASN A 206 -17.65 3.98 -13.71
C ASN A 206 -19.03 3.39 -14.00
N ILE A 207 -19.17 2.75 -15.15
CA ILE A 207 -20.31 1.90 -15.47
C ILE A 207 -19.83 0.48 -15.60
N SER A 208 -20.46 -0.45 -14.89
CA SER A 208 -20.10 -1.85 -14.93
C SER A 208 -21.34 -2.75 -15.08
N TYR A 209 -21.20 -3.79 -15.89
CA TYR A 209 -22.15 -4.86 -16.07
C TYR A 209 -21.60 -6.16 -15.48
N THR A 210 -22.38 -6.83 -14.65
CA THR A 210 -21.98 -8.09 -14.02
C THR A 210 -22.99 -9.19 -14.40
N GLY A 211 -22.59 -10.06 -15.34
CA GLY A 211 -23.33 -11.28 -15.70
C GLY A 211 -22.92 -12.45 -14.80
N ASN A 212 -23.37 -13.65 -15.12
CA ASN A 212 -23.10 -14.86 -14.33
C ASN A 212 -21.61 -15.24 -14.35
N SER A 213 -20.99 -15.17 -15.53
CA SER A 213 -19.60 -15.60 -15.75
C SER A 213 -18.67 -14.47 -16.18
N TYR A 214 -19.19 -13.28 -16.45
CA TYR A 214 -18.40 -12.17 -16.94
C TYR A 214 -18.78 -10.84 -16.29
N GLN A 215 -17.83 -9.94 -16.26
CA GLN A 215 -17.99 -8.56 -15.84
C GLN A 215 -17.26 -7.68 -16.84
N LEU A 216 -17.89 -6.59 -17.22
CA LEU A 216 -17.32 -5.54 -18.06
C LEU A 216 -17.46 -4.21 -17.33
N GLY A 217 -16.48 -3.34 -17.47
CA GLY A 217 -16.48 -2.02 -16.85
C GLY A 217 -15.84 -0.98 -17.73
N ILE A 218 -16.32 0.26 -17.64
CA ILE A 218 -15.71 1.43 -18.26
C ILE A 218 -15.56 2.48 -17.17
N THR A 219 -14.35 3.01 -17.01
CA THR A 219 -13.99 4.03 -16.01
C THR A 219 -13.48 5.26 -16.72
N GLY A 220 -14.02 6.43 -16.41
CA GLY A 220 -13.52 7.72 -16.90
C GLY A 220 -13.27 8.67 -15.75
N VAL A 221 -12.16 9.41 -15.81
CA VAL A 221 -11.80 10.45 -14.85
C VAL A 221 -11.24 11.67 -15.54
N TYR A 222 -11.67 12.84 -15.10
CA TYR A 222 -11.11 14.12 -15.45
C TYR A 222 -10.67 14.84 -14.18
N TYR A 223 -9.49 15.42 -14.20
CA TYR A 223 -8.99 16.22 -13.08
C TYR A 223 -8.21 17.43 -13.57
N CYS A 224 -8.26 18.50 -12.77
CA CYS A 224 -7.58 19.73 -13.06
C CYS A 224 -7.04 20.39 -11.79
N PHE A 225 -5.99 21.17 -11.97
CA PHE A 225 -5.42 22.03 -10.94
C PHE A 225 -5.86 23.47 -11.13
N ASN A 226 -5.85 24.25 -10.05
CA ASN A 226 -6.11 25.69 -10.10
C ASN A 226 -5.01 26.46 -10.85
N ARG A 227 -3.83 25.88 -11.01
CA ARG A 227 -2.66 26.42 -11.74
C ARG A 227 -2.08 25.36 -12.64
N SER A 228 -1.25 25.76 -13.64
CA SER A 228 -0.52 24.78 -14.45
C SER A 228 0.52 24.03 -13.61
N TYR A 229 0.63 22.75 -13.83
CA TYR A 229 1.65 21.87 -13.22
C TYR A 229 2.82 21.78 -14.18
N GLU A 230 3.92 22.47 -13.87
CA GLU A 230 5.12 22.56 -14.70
C GLU A 230 6.33 22.11 -13.87
N PRO A 231 6.50 20.77 -13.67
CA PRO A 231 7.65 20.25 -12.97
C PRO A 231 8.92 20.40 -13.80
N GLU A 232 10.07 20.50 -13.14
CA GLU A 232 11.36 20.41 -13.82
C GLU A 232 11.50 19.03 -14.49
N LEU A 233 11.42 18.99 -15.82
CA LEU A 233 11.53 17.76 -16.59
C LEU A 233 13.00 17.44 -16.84
N LYS A 234 13.44 16.27 -16.35
CA LYS A 234 14.76 15.66 -16.62
C LYS A 234 14.57 14.54 -17.64
N ASP A 235 15.62 14.08 -18.26
CA ASP A 235 15.55 13.02 -19.28
C ASP A 235 14.70 11.82 -18.83
N TYR A 236 14.85 11.37 -17.57
CA TYR A 236 14.09 10.26 -17.03
C TYR A 236 12.62 10.60 -16.70
N SER A 237 12.29 11.89 -16.60
CA SER A 237 10.93 12.39 -16.30
C SER A 237 10.30 13.16 -17.46
N LYS A 238 10.92 13.15 -18.64
CA LYS A 238 10.51 13.90 -19.82
C LYS A 238 9.04 13.72 -20.19
N TYR A 239 8.48 12.55 -19.97
CA TYR A 239 7.09 12.19 -20.27
C TYR A 239 6.17 12.27 -19.05
N ASN A 240 6.63 12.85 -17.94
CA ASN A 240 5.75 13.06 -16.79
C ASN A 240 4.69 14.11 -17.10
N LEU A 241 3.63 14.05 -16.31
CA LEU A 241 2.51 14.97 -16.41
C LEU A 241 2.95 16.42 -16.33
N HIS A 242 2.47 17.27 -17.24
CA HIS A 242 2.58 18.72 -17.21
C HIS A 242 1.33 19.34 -17.81
N GLY A 243 0.98 20.56 -17.39
CA GLY A 243 -0.22 21.27 -17.82
C GLY A 243 -1.25 21.38 -16.69
N ARG A 244 -2.47 21.79 -17.06
CA ARG A 244 -3.50 22.14 -16.08
C ARG A 244 -4.62 21.12 -15.94
N SER A 245 -4.96 20.42 -17.01
CA SER A 245 -6.14 19.54 -17.09
C SER A 245 -5.80 18.18 -17.70
N PHE A 246 -6.35 17.13 -17.15
CA PHE A 246 -5.98 15.76 -17.49
C PHE A 246 -7.18 14.83 -17.48
N TYR A 247 -7.14 13.79 -18.29
CA TYR A 247 -8.14 12.74 -18.30
C TYR A 247 -7.49 11.36 -18.44
N ASN A 248 -8.17 10.35 -17.93
CA ASN A 248 -7.88 8.96 -18.19
C ASN A 248 -9.19 8.22 -18.44
N LEU A 249 -9.17 7.30 -19.38
CA LEU A 249 -10.27 6.42 -19.73
C LEU A 249 -9.77 4.99 -19.72
N GLY A 250 -10.53 4.07 -19.11
CA GLY A 250 -10.19 2.66 -19.06
C GLY A 250 -11.39 1.76 -19.30
N MET A 251 -11.13 0.60 -19.87
CA MET A 251 -12.10 -0.49 -20.03
C MET A 251 -11.54 -1.73 -19.37
N ASP A 252 -12.31 -2.33 -18.48
CA ASP A 252 -11.93 -3.55 -17.77
C ASP A 252 -12.89 -4.69 -18.06
N TYR A 253 -12.37 -5.90 -17.95
CA TYR A 253 -13.14 -7.11 -18.12
C TYR A 253 -12.68 -8.20 -17.15
N LYS A 254 -13.63 -9.10 -16.83
CA LYS A 254 -13.39 -10.34 -16.12
C LYS A 254 -14.28 -11.42 -16.68
N TYR A 255 -13.68 -12.56 -16.98
CA TYR A 255 -14.41 -13.72 -17.51
C TYR A 255 -13.99 -14.98 -16.74
N ARG A 256 -14.97 -15.79 -16.34
CA ARG A 256 -14.74 -17.09 -15.69
C ARG A 256 -15.33 -18.18 -16.56
N PHE A 257 -14.51 -19.12 -16.93
CA PHE A 257 -14.90 -20.26 -17.73
C PHE A 257 -14.24 -21.53 -17.19
N HIS A 258 -15.05 -22.46 -16.68
CA HIS A 258 -14.57 -23.69 -16.05
C HIS A 258 -13.50 -23.39 -14.99
N ARG A 259 -12.27 -23.81 -15.28
CA ARG A 259 -11.08 -23.67 -14.40
C ARG A 259 -10.24 -22.44 -14.70
N PHE A 260 -10.66 -21.61 -15.65
CA PHE A 260 -10.01 -20.38 -16.04
C PHE A 260 -10.71 -19.15 -15.45
N SER A 261 -9.92 -18.20 -15.00
CA SER A 261 -10.37 -16.83 -14.72
C SER A 261 -9.46 -15.87 -15.46
N ILE A 262 -10.01 -15.15 -16.42
CA ILE A 262 -9.31 -14.18 -17.25
C ILE A 262 -9.81 -12.80 -16.83
N GLN A 263 -8.92 -11.86 -16.61
CA GLN A 263 -9.27 -10.48 -16.31
C GLN A 263 -8.22 -9.53 -16.86
N GLY A 264 -8.62 -8.31 -17.18
CA GLY A 264 -7.71 -7.31 -17.67
C GLY A 264 -8.31 -5.92 -17.67
N GLU A 265 -7.47 -4.96 -17.97
CA GLU A 265 -7.83 -3.56 -18.19
C GLU A 265 -6.94 -2.98 -19.27
N ALA A 266 -7.53 -2.16 -20.15
CA ALA A 266 -6.83 -1.29 -21.08
C ALA A 266 -7.20 0.15 -20.73
N ALA A 267 -6.23 1.05 -20.71
CA ALA A 267 -6.42 2.44 -20.35
C ALA A 267 -5.65 3.39 -21.28
N LEU A 268 -6.25 4.55 -21.50
CA LEU A 268 -5.69 5.67 -22.26
C LEU A 268 -5.56 6.89 -21.37
N GLY A 269 -4.53 7.67 -21.56
CA GLY A 269 -4.33 8.99 -20.97
C GLY A 269 -4.36 10.09 -22.03
N ILE A 270 -3.95 11.29 -21.65
CA ILE A 270 -3.73 12.40 -22.60
C ILE A 270 -2.72 11.99 -23.66
N SER A 271 -1.67 11.30 -23.23
CA SER A 271 -0.69 10.64 -24.08
C SER A 271 -0.46 9.24 -23.56
N GLY A 272 -0.23 8.31 -24.47
CA GLY A 272 0.10 6.94 -24.15
C GLY A 272 -1.07 6.05 -23.69
N MET A 273 -0.74 4.78 -23.55
CA MET A 273 -1.66 3.73 -23.19
C MET A 273 -1.05 2.76 -22.18
N ALA A 274 -1.92 2.09 -21.44
CA ALA A 274 -1.53 1.01 -20.53
C ALA A 274 -2.50 -0.15 -20.67
N PHE A 275 -2.01 -1.37 -20.58
CA PHE A 275 -2.85 -2.54 -20.47
C PHE A 275 -2.22 -3.61 -19.57
N MET A 276 -3.08 -4.32 -18.87
CA MET A 276 -2.73 -5.45 -18.05
C MET A 276 -3.74 -6.57 -18.25
N ASN A 277 -3.24 -7.77 -18.48
CA ASN A 277 -4.05 -8.98 -18.63
C ASN A 277 -3.55 -10.05 -17.66
N GLN A 278 -4.48 -10.75 -17.04
CA GLN A 278 -4.20 -11.83 -16.12
C GLN A 278 -5.01 -13.07 -16.49
N VAL A 279 -4.36 -14.20 -16.52
CA VAL A 279 -4.99 -15.53 -16.66
C VAL A 279 -4.65 -16.33 -15.40
N LEU A 280 -5.67 -16.81 -14.73
CA LEU A 280 -5.55 -17.76 -13.64
C LEU A 280 -6.16 -19.08 -14.11
N TYR A 281 -5.39 -20.16 -14.01
CA TYR A 281 -5.81 -21.52 -14.37
C TYR A 281 -5.64 -22.45 -13.17
N SER A 282 -6.70 -23.13 -12.77
CA SER A 282 -6.71 -24.07 -11.66
C SER A 282 -7.13 -25.45 -12.16
N PRO A 283 -6.20 -26.23 -12.78
CA PRO A 283 -6.52 -27.56 -13.34
C PRO A 283 -7.00 -28.56 -12.29
N LEU A 284 -6.45 -28.46 -11.08
CA LEU A 284 -6.79 -29.26 -9.93
C LEU A 284 -6.95 -28.35 -8.70
N GLN A 285 -7.51 -28.87 -7.60
CA GLN A 285 -7.64 -28.10 -6.36
C GLN A 285 -6.29 -27.67 -5.78
N ASP A 286 -5.28 -28.51 -5.97
CA ASP A 286 -3.94 -28.33 -5.43
C ASP A 286 -2.96 -27.64 -6.40
N ILE A 287 -3.42 -27.27 -7.60
CA ILE A 287 -2.58 -26.61 -8.62
C ILE A 287 -3.24 -25.30 -9.06
N ARG A 288 -2.49 -24.23 -8.94
CA ARG A 288 -2.87 -22.90 -9.45
C ARG A 288 -1.75 -22.32 -10.27
N LEU A 289 -2.05 -21.96 -11.50
CA LEU A 289 -1.12 -21.33 -12.43
C LEU A 289 -1.62 -19.93 -12.74
N MET A 290 -0.70 -18.98 -12.82
CA MET A 290 -1.02 -17.59 -13.13
C MET A 290 -0.05 -17.03 -14.15
N LEU A 291 -0.60 -16.32 -15.12
CA LEU A 291 0.13 -15.53 -16.10
C LEU A 291 -0.39 -14.09 -16.03
N VAL A 292 0.51 -13.13 -15.90
CA VAL A 292 0.19 -11.70 -16.01
C VAL A 292 1.08 -11.09 -17.07
N HIS A 293 0.48 -10.40 -18.02
CA HIS A 293 1.16 -9.53 -18.98
C HIS A 293 0.80 -8.09 -18.66
N ARG A 294 1.79 -7.21 -18.63
CA ARG A 294 1.60 -5.78 -18.46
C ARG A 294 2.43 -4.98 -19.43
N TYR A 295 1.83 -3.97 -20.00
CA TYR A 295 2.47 -3.00 -20.86
C TYR A 295 1.98 -1.60 -20.46
N TYR A 296 2.91 -0.74 -20.09
CA TYR A 296 2.66 0.65 -19.76
C TYR A 296 3.58 1.50 -20.62
N SER A 297 3.05 2.24 -21.57
CA SER A 297 3.87 3.09 -22.43
C SER A 297 4.62 4.14 -21.59
N HIS A 298 5.74 4.61 -22.09
CA HIS A 298 6.61 5.56 -21.37
C HIS A 298 5.96 6.93 -21.18
N ASP A 299 4.99 7.28 -21.99
CA ASP A 299 4.21 8.51 -22.00
C ASP A 299 2.81 8.34 -21.35
N TYR A 300 2.43 7.13 -20.95
CA TYR A 300 1.20 6.94 -20.17
C TYR A 300 1.34 7.52 -18.78
N TRP A 301 0.38 8.35 -18.40
CA TRP A 301 0.30 8.90 -17.05
C TRP A 301 -1.12 8.87 -16.53
N ALA A 302 -1.30 8.31 -15.34
CA ALA A 302 -2.53 8.37 -14.57
C ALA A 302 -2.16 8.62 -13.10
N MET A 303 -2.51 9.80 -12.58
CA MET A 303 -2.09 10.26 -11.25
C MET A 303 -2.55 9.34 -10.12
N PHE A 304 -3.67 8.67 -10.32
CA PHE A 304 -4.31 7.81 -9.32
C PHE A 304 -4.23 6.33 -9.67
N ALA A 305 -3.44 5.96 -10.68
CA ALA A 305 -3.20 4.58 -11.03
C ALA A 305 -2.31 3.90 -10.01
N HIS A 306 -2.67 2.68 -9.66
CA HIS A 306 -1.84 1.77 -8.89
C HIS A 306 -2.20 0.34 -9.30
N SER A 307 -1.33 -0.29 -10.07
CA SER A 307 -1.50 -1.61 -10.63
C SER A 307 -0.25 -2.46 -10.45
N PHE A 308 -0.30 -3.74 -10.84
CA PHE A 308 0.84 -4.63 -10.71
C PHE A 308 2.00 -4.15 -11.58
N SER A 309 3.09 -3.72 -10.95
CA SER A 309 4.28 -3.20 -11.60
C SER A 309 5.55 -3.55 -10.83
N GLU A 310 6.67 -3.53 -11.51
CA GLU A 310 8.00 -3.56 -10.88
C GLU A 310 8.46 -2.14 -10.55
N GLY A 311 8.01 -1.16 -11.32
CA GLY A 311 8.21 0.27 -11.07
C GLY A 311 7.34 0.80 -9.92
N SER A 312 7.57 2.05 -9.55
CA SER A 312 6.76 2.76 -8.53
C SER A 312 5.49 3.40 -9.09
N SER A 313 5.33 3.39 -10.40
CA SER A 313 4.21 4.00 -11.13
C SER A 313 3.76 3.09 -12.29
N VAL A 314 2.53 3.27 -12.73
CA VAL A 314 1.99 2.60 -13.93
C VAL A 314 2.45 3.40 -15.15
N GLN A 315 3.72 3.24 -15.51
CA GLN A 315 4.37 3.97 -16.61
C GLN A 315 5.67 3.26 -17.01
N ASN A 316 6.02 3.31 -18.31
CA ASN A 316 7.33 2.92 -18.81
C ASN A 316 7.74 1.48 -18.42
N GLU A 317 6.85 0.51 -18.58
CA GLU A 317 7.13 -0.86 -18.18
C GLU A 317 6.46 -1.88 -19.12
N ASN A 318 7.21 -2.89 -19.54
CA ASN A 318 6.69 -4.07 -20.21
C ASN A 318 7.16 -5.31 -19.46
N GLY A 319 6.26 -6.21 -19.11
CA GLY A 319 6.64 -7.37 -18.31
C GLY A 319 5.67 -8.53 -18.35
N TRP A 320 6.25 -9.71 -18.14
CA TRP A 320 5.56 -10.98 -18.01
C TRP A 320 5.83 -11.59 -16.64
N TYR A 321 4.77 -11.90 -15.92
CA TYR A 321 4.85 -12.58 -14.64
C TYR A 321 4.16 -13.94 -14.73
N LEU A 322 4.91 -14.97 -14.38
CA LEU A 322 4.44 -16.36 -14.30
C LEU A 322 4.50 -16.80 -12.84
N ALA A 323 3.49 -17.48 -12.36
CA ALA A 323 3.50 -18.09 -11.03
C ALA A 323 2.78 -19.42 -11.02
N ALA A 324 3.27 -20.32 -10.18
CA ALA A 324 2.66 -21.61 -9.91
C ALA A 324 2.63 -21.86 -8.41
N SER A 325 1.49 -22.35 -7.91
CA SER A 325 1.32 -22.85 -6.55
C SER A 325 0.86 -24.30 -6.63
N VAL A 326 1.59 -25.20 -6.02
CA VAL A 326 1.34 -26.65 -6.09
C VAL A 326 1.45 -27.26 -4.71
N SER A 327 0.44 -28.08 -4.32
CA SER A 327 0.44 -28.84 -3.06
C SER A 327 0.45 -30.35 -3.35
N PRO A 328 1.57 -30.91 -3.86
CA PRO A 328 1.61 -32.30 -4.36
C PRO A 328 1.52 -33.36 -3.26
N PHE A 329 1.85 -32.97 -2.03
CA PHE A 329 1.80 -33.84 -0.85
C PHE A 329 1.04 -33.15 0.28
N SER A 330 0.42 -33.94 1.13
CA SER A 330 -0.17 -33.40 2.36
C SER A 330 0.88 -32.63 3.15
N ARG A 331 0.51 -31.46 3.69
CA ARG A 331 1.37 -30.59 4.51
C ARG A 331 2.43 -29.79 3.76
N TRP A 332 2.63 -29.99 2.44
CA TRP A 332 3.58 -29.23 1.64
C TRP A 332 2.86 -28.34 0.61
N THR A 333 3.29 -27.10 0.52
CA THR A 333 2.88 -26.20 -0.54
C THR A 333 4.12 -25.54 -1.12
N PHE A 334 4.28 -25.63 -2.44
CA PHE A 334 5.36 -24.98 -3.17
C PHE A 334 4.80 -23.84 -3.99
N PHE A 335 5.51 -22.72 -3.97
CA PHE A 335 5.22 -21.58 -4.81
C PHE A 335 6.49 -21.18 -5.56
N ILE A 336 6.36 -21.01 -6.86
CA ILE A 336 7.42 -20.50 -7.72
C ILE A 336 6.88 -19.36 -8.57
N SER A 337 7.68 -18.32 -8.79
CA SER A 337 7.34 -17.28 -9.73
C SER A 337 8.55 -16.70 -10.44
N ALA A 338 8.32 -16.22 -11.66
CA ALA A 338 9.29 -15.54 -12.49
C ALA A 338 8.66 -14.27 -13.06
N ASP A 339 9.31 -13.14 -12.88
CA ASP A 339 8.92 -11.86 -13.46
C ASP A 339 10.04 -11.36 -14.38
N LEU A 340 9.74 -11.26 -15.65
CA LEU A 340 10.60 -10.72 -16.69
C LEU A 340 10.09 -9.34 -17.05
N PHE A 341 10.90 -8.32 -16.89
CA PHE A 341 10.46 -6.94 -17.11
C PHE A 341 11.52 -6.09 -17.80
N SER A 342 11.06 -5.11 -18.54
CA SER A 342 11.86 -4.12 -19.21
C SER A 342 11.26 -2.73 -19.06
N PHE A 343 12.12 -1.73 -19.13
CA PHE A 343 11.79 -0.33 -19.10
C PHE A 343 12.33 0.31 -20.38
N PRO A 344 11.49 0.59 -21.36
CA PRO A 344 11.89 1.15 -22.64
C PRO A 344 12.54 2.52 -22.58
N TRP A 345 12.17 3.34 -21.58
CA TRP A 345 12.70 4.67 -21.36
C TRP A 345 13.56 4.76 -20.09
N TRP A 346 14.31 5.83 -19.95
CA TRP A 346 15.14 6.15 -18.79
C TRP A 346 14.34 6.17 -17.49
N ARG A 347 15.02 5.92 -16.37
CA ARG A 347 14.47 6.02 -15.02
C ARG A 347 15.43 6.74 -14.11
N TYR A 348 14.99 7.14 -12.95
CA TYR A 348 15.86 7.74 -11.96
C TYR A 348 17.09 6.85 -11.71
N ARG A 349 18.30 7.41 -11.92
CA ARG A 349 19.61 6.72 -11.87
C ARG A 349 19.82 5.59 -12.89
N ILE A 350 19.09 5.62 -14.00
CA ILE A 350 19.27 4.67 -15.10
C ILE A 350 19.08 5.45 -16.41
N SER A 351 20.20 5.73 -17.08
CA SER A 351 20.30 6.64 -18.22
C SER A 351 20.14 5.95 -19.59
N LYS A 352 19.49 4.79 -19.65
CA LYS A 352 19.13 4.05 -20.87
C LYS A 352 17.93 3.14 -20.60
N ALA A 353 17.39 2.53 -21.65
CA ALA A 353 16.48 1.41 -21.55
C ALA A 353 17.12 0.29 -20.71
N SER A 354 16.37 -0.35 -19.86
CA SER A 354 16.87 -1.34 -18.92
C SER A 354 15.92 -2.52 -18.77
N LYS A 355 16.45 -3.66 -18.33
CA LYS A 355 15.68 -4.89 -18.10
C LYS A 355 16.05 -5.57 -16.79
N GLY A 356 15.20 -6.46 -16.36
CA GLY A 356 15.45 -7.24 -15.15
C GLY A 356 14.66 -8.53 -15.08
N VAL A 357 15.04 -9.33 -14.11
CA VAL A 357 14.42 -10.62 -13.79
C VAL A 357 14.27 -10.71 -12.28
N ASP A 358 13.14 -11.22 -11.82
CA ASP A 358 12.85 -11.46 -10.41
C ASP A 358 12.29 -12.87 -10.27
N LEU A 359 13.08 -13.79 -9.72
CA LEU A 359 12.70 -15.18 -9.47
C LEU A 359 12.42 -15.35 -7.98
N PHE A 360 11.35 -16.03 -7.67
CA PHE A 360 10.98 -16.31 -6.29
C PHE A 360 10.53 -17.75 -6.15
N PHE A 361 11.03 -18.41 -5.11
CA PHE A 361 10.63 -19.76 -4.70
C PHE A 361 10.28 -19.75 -3.22
N GLN A 362 9.22 -20.46 -2.82
CA GLN A 362 8.87 -20.73 -1.43
C GLN A 362 8.38 -22.15 -1.27
N ALA A 363 8.83 -22.81 -0.21
CA ALA A 363 8.34 -24.10 0.26
C ALA A 363 7.77 -23.93 1.66
N ASP A 364 6.47 -24.14 1.80
CA ASP A 364 5.75 -24.16 3.08
C ASP A 364 5.56 -25.60 3.54
N TYR A 365 5.87 -25.86 4.81
CA TYR A 365 5.68 -27.16 5.44
C TYR A 365 4.93 -27.03 6.77
N VAL A 366 3.80 -27.71 6.88
CA VAL A 366 2.92 -27.71 8.06
C VAL A 366 2.81 -29.12 8.62
N PRO A 367 3.83 -29.62 9.37
CA PRO A 367 3.83 -30.99 9.89
C PRO A 367 2.69 -31.26 10.88
N SER A 368 2.27 -30.23 11.64
CA SER A 368 1.20 -30.36 12.64
C SER A 368 0.44 -29.05 12.78
N LYS A 369 -0.62 -29.04 13.58
CA LYS A 369 -1.36 -27.82 13.95
C LYS A 369 -0.54 -26.85 14.82
N THR A 370 0.53 -27.34 15.43
CA THR A 370 1.40 -26.59 16.35
C THR A 370 2.68 -26.10 15.70
N VAL A 371 3.03 -26.59 14.51
CA VAL A 371 4.27 -26.25 13.82
C VAL A 371 3.95 -25.91 12.37
N ASP A 372 4.38 -24.75 11.94
CA ASP A 372 4.48 -24.37 10.52
C ASP A 372 5.83 -23.73 10.25
N MET A 373 6.38 -23.98 9.09
CA MET A 373 7.63 -23.41 8.67
C MET A 373 7.66 -23.15 7.18
N TYR A 374 8.50 -22.21 6.76
CA TYR A 374 8.80 -22.05 5.35
C TYR A 374 10.25 -21.65 5.13
N VAL A 375 10.72 -21.98 3.93
CA VAL A 375 11.93 -21.45 3.34
C VAL A 375 11.54 -20.69 2.07
N ASN A 376 12.04 -19.48 1.88
CA ASN A 376 11.93 -18.83 0.59
C ASN A 376 13.28 -18.29 0.11
N TYR A 377 13.42 -18.28 -1.20
CA TYR A 377 14.58 -17.75 -1.88
C TYR A 377 14.12 -16.80 -2.99
N ARG A 378 14.75 -15.64 -3.10
CA ARG A 378 14.50 -14.65 -4.14
C ARG A 378 15.80 -14.24 -4.81
N TYR A 379 15.84 -14.38 -6.11
CA TYR A 379 16.89 -13.86 -6.96
C TYR A 379 16.36 -12.70 -7.78
N LYS A 380 17.04 -11.55 -7.74
CA LYS A 380 16.65 -10.38 -8.50
C LYS A 380 17.84 -9.79 -9.22
N ARG A 381 17.78 -9.73 -10.56
CA ARG A 381 18.72 -9.02 -11.42
C ARG A 381 18.07 -7.76 -11.96
N LYS A 382 18.73 -6.63 -11.79
CA LYS A 382 18.36 -5.34 -12.36
C LYS A 382 19.57 -4.66 -12.94
N GLU A 383 19.36 -3.63 -13.72
CA GLU A 383 20.42 -2.78 -14.28
C GLU A 383 20.43 -1.42 -13.56
N ARG A 384 21.61 -0.86 -13.38
CA ARG A 384 21.86 0.41 -12.71
C ARG A 384 23.03 1.16 -13.34
N ASP A 385 22.97 2.50 -13.34
CA ASP A 385 24.11 3.33 -13.73
C ASP A 385 25.27 3.17 -12.76
N VAL A 386 26.46 2.99 -13.33
CA VAL A 386 27.74 3.04 -12.62
C VAL A 386 28.61 4.09 -13.32
N THR A 387 29.23 4.96 -12.54
CA THR A 387 30.15 5.97 -13.05
C THR A 387 31.47 5.28 -13.46
N ALA A 388 31.83 5.34 -14.73
CA ALA A 388 33.06 4.86 -15.27
C ALA A 388 33.92 6.07 -15.74
N THR A 389 35.18 5.82 -16.09
CA THR A 389 36.14 6.86 -16.51
C THR A 389 35.67 7.71 -17.69
N LYS A 390 34.84 7.16 -18.59
CA LYS A 390 34.29 7.82 -19.79
C LYS A 390 32.77 8.08 -19.69
N GLY A 391 32.21 8.31 -18.49
CA GLY A 391 30.79 8.59 -18.32
C GLY A 391 30.01 7.50 -17.57
N LYS A 392 28.69 7.46 -17.75
CA LYS A 392 27.83 6.47 -17.09
C LYS A 392 27.66 5.22 -17.97
N VAL A 393 27.86 4.06 -17.36
CA VAL A 393 27.65 2.74 -18.00
C VAL A 393 26.58 2.01 -17.20
N ILE A 394 25.66 1.34 -17.89
CA ILE A 394 24.66 0.49 -17.26
C ILE A 394 25.25 -0.88 -17.00
N LEU A 395 25.27 -1.30 -15.74
CA LEU A 395 25.75 -2.59 -15.31
C LEU A 395 24.69 -3.35 -14.50
N PRO A 396 24.69 -4.69 -14.56
CA PRO A 396 23.75 -5.49 -13.79
C PRO A 396 24.09 -5.47 -12.29
N THR A 397 23.03 -5.50 -11.49
CA THR A 397 23.08 -5.75 -10.05
C THR A 397 22.35 -7.03 -9.75
N TYR A 398 22.82 -7.77 -8.79
CA TYR A 398 22.30 -9.07 -8.39
C TYR A 398 21.97 -9.03 -6.90
N HIS A 399 20.76 -9.47 -6.56
CA HIS A 399 20.30 -9.52 -5.20
C HIS A 399 19.74 -10.91 -4.89
N HIS A 400 20.35 -11.59 -3.96
CA HIS A 400 19.94 -12.89 -3.44
C HIS A 400 19.39 -12.70 -2.04
N ARG A 401 18.21 -13.24 -1.75
CA ARG A 401 17.59 -13.22 -0.43
C ARG A 401 17.12 -14.61 -0.08
N LEU A 402 17.53 -15.09 1.09
CA LEU A 402 17.07 -16.33 1.67
C LEU A 402 16.39 -16.02 2.98
N ARG A 403 15.21 -16.57 3.22
CA ARG A 403 14.51 -16.49 4.50
C ARG A 403 14.05 -17.87 4.93
N TYR A 404 14.32 -18.19 6.18
CA TYR A 404 13.71 -19.29 6.91
C TYR A 404 12.83 -18.75 8.01
N ARG A 405 11.64 -19.32 8.20
CA ARG A 405 10.77 -19.03 9.34
C ARG A 405 10.19 -20.30 9.91
N LEU A 406 10.22 -20.42 11.23
CA LEU A 406 9.60 -21.46 12.02
C LEU A 406 8.62 -20.82 13.00
N ASN A 407 7.38 -21.25 12.99
CA ASN A 407 6.38 -20.93 14.00
C ASN A 407 6.12 -22.21 14.83
N TYR A 408 6.15 -22.06 16.14
CA TYR A 408 5.87 -23.15 17.07
C TYR A 408 4.89 -22.72 18.15
N LEU A 409 3.78 -23.42 18.26
CA LEU A 409 2.67 -23.17 19.16
C LEU A 409 2.52 -24.37 20.12
N PRO A 410 3.39 -24.53 21.15
CA PRO A 410 3.33 -25.67 22.06
C PRO A 410 1.99 -25.83 22.75
N CYS A 411 1.33 -24.70 23.04
CA CYS A 411 -0.02 -24.66 23.60
C CYS A 411 -0.74 -23.35 23.17
N SER A 412 -2.01 -23.25 23.51
CA SER A 412 -2.84 -22.06 23.16
C SER A 412 -2.35 -20.76 23.81
N SER A 413 -1.52 -20.84 24.83
CA SER A 413 -1.00 -19.72 25.61
C SER A 413 0.42 -19.29 25.20
N LEU A 414 1.15 -20.12 24.50
CA LEU A 414 2.55 -19.86 24.13
C LEU A 414 2.74 -19.94 22.63
N SER A 415 3.52 -19.01 22.10
CA SER A 415 3.91 -19.00 20.69
C SER A 415 5.38 -18.60 20.55
N PHE A 416 6.09 -19.30 19.71
CA PHE A 416 7.47 -18.98 19.35
C PHE A 416 7.58 -18.81 17.85
N ARG A 417 8.40 -17.82 17.43
CA ARG A 417 8.72 -17.63 16.02
C ARG A 417 10.20 -17.33 15.87
N THR A 418 10.87 -18.17 15.13
CA THR A 418 12.26 -17.95 14.71
C THR A 418 12.27 -17.50 13.25
N THR A 419 13.02 -16.46 12.93
CA THR A 419 13.21 -15.99 11.55
C THR A 419 14.69 -15.75 11.31
N VAL A 420 15.21 -16.32 10.25
CA VAL A 420 16.58 -16.12 9.77
C VAL A 420 16.51 -15.55 8.37
N ASP A 421 17.19 -14.44 8.13
CA ASP A 421 17.35 -13.83 6.82
C ASP A 421 18.83 -13.77 6.44
N TYR A 422 19.10 -14.01 5.17
CA TYR A 422 20.39 -13.77 4.53
C TYR A 422 20.18 -13.01 3.23
N ASN A 423 20.88 -11.88 3.10
CA ASN A 423 20.91 -11.05 1.91
C ASN A 423 22.33 -11.03 1.34
N HIS A 424 22.45 -11.17 0.03
CA HIS A 424 23.70 -10.95 -0.69
C HIS A 424 23.44 -10.04 -1.87
N PHE A 425 24.11 -8.91 -1.90
CA PHE A 425 24.02 -7.93 -2.97
C PHE A 425 25.37 -7.83 -3.69
N HIS A 426 25.34 -7.93 -5.02
CA HIS A 426 26.50 -7.75 -5.86
C HIS A 426 26.19 -6.77 -7.00
N SER A 427 27.11 -5.84 -7.24
CA SER A 427 27.08 -4.90 -8.36
C SER A 427 28.46 -4.85 -9.00
N SER A 428 28.53 -4.90 -10.32
CA SER A 428 29.80 -4.77 -11.03
C SER A 428 30.51 -3.48 -10.64
N GLY A 429 31.80 -3.59 -10.30
CA GLY A 429 32.63 -2.47 -9.86
C GLY A 429 32.50 -2.09 -8.37
N LYS A 430 31.77 -2.88 -7.57
CA LYS A 430 31.71 -2.73 -6.10
C LYS A 430 31.97 -4.05 -5.39
N THR A 431 32.50 -3.97 -4.16
CA THR A 431 32.59 -5.12 -3.26
C THR A 431 31.19 -5.64 -2.98
N ALA A 432 31.03 -6.96 -2.97
CA ALA A 432 29.77 -7.60 -2.66
C ALA A 432 29.40 -7.36 -1.18
N GLY A 433 28.18 -6.88 -0.93
CA GLY A 433 27.64 -6.68 0.41
C GLY A 433 26.82 -7.88 0.86
N LYS A 434 27.01 -8.29 2.12
CA LYS A 434 26.23 -9.33 2.79
C LYS A 434 25.43 -8.74 3.94
N GLY A 435 24.30 -9.33 4.23
CA GLY A 435 23.52 -9.01 5.42
C GLY A 435 22.86 -10.25 5.97
N TYR A 436 22.82 -10.42 7.29
CA TYR A 436 22.12 -11.51 7.95
C TYR A 436 21.44 -11.03 9.22
N GLN A 437 20.37 -11.72 9.58
CA GLN A 437 19.67 -11.48 10.83
C GLN A 437 19.10 -12.78 11.40
N LEU A 438 19.03 -12.81 12.74
CA LEU A 438 18.29 -13.78 13.52
C LEU A 438 17.28 -13.05 14.38
N THR A 439 16.00 -13.37 14.23
CA THR A 439 14.93 -12.85 15.08
C THR A 439 14.23 -13.97 15.81
N GLN A 440 14.15 -13.85 17.12
CA GLN A 440 13.35 -14.70 17.98
C GLN A 440 12.19 -13.90 18.57
N LYS A 441 10.97 -14.43 18.44
CA LYS A 441 9.77 -13.92 19.10
C LYS A 441 9.24 -14.96 20.07
N ALA A 442 8.77 -14.48 21.22
CA ALA A 442 8.06 -15.28 22.19
C ALA A 442 6.78 -14.55 22.60
N GLY A 443 5.64 -15.19 22.44
CA GLY A 443 4.34 -14.65 22.79
C GLY A 443 3.69 -15.45 23.92
N TRP A 444 3.12 -14.73 24.89
CA TRP A 444 2.36 -15.30 26.02
C TRP A 444 0.98 -14.72 26.08
N LYS A 445 0.01 -15.58 26.27
CA LYS A 445 -1.36 -15.22 26.63
C LYS A 445 -1.62 -15.76 28.03
N LEU A 446 -1.75 -14.86 29.01
CA LEU A 446 -2.00 -15.25 30.37
C LEU A 446 -3.45 -15.74 30.52
N SER A 447 -3.64 -16.90 31.18
CA SER A 447 -4.96 -17.51 31.38
C SER A 447 -5.80 -16.80 32.46
N ARG A 448 -5.13 -16.23 33.47
CA ARG A 448 -5.78 -15.56 34.62
C ARG A 448 -6.01 -14.08 34.40
N LEU A 449 -5.22 -13.44 33.55
CA LEU A 449 -5.33 -12.04 33.20
C LEU A 449 -5.55 -11.92 31.70
N PRO A 450 -6.40 -11.04 31.21
CA PRO A 450 -6.63 -10.82 29.78
C PRO A 450 -5.45 -10.04 29.16
N LEU A 451 -4.24 -10.50 29.42
CA LEU A 451 -2.98 -9.91 28.99
C LEU A 451 -2.28 -10.83 27.97
N THR A 452 -1.97 -10.27 26.82
CA THR A 452 -1.12 -10.90 25.80
C THR A 452 0.16 -10.09 25.66
N THR A 453 1.30 -10.76 25.80
CA THR A 453 2.63 -10.15 25.70
C THR A 453 3.40 -10.81 24.56
N GLU A 454 4.12 -10.04 23.75
CA GLU A 454 5.05 -10.54 22.75
C GLU A 454 6.40 -9.86 22.95
N LEU A 455 7.45 -10.66 23.16
CA LEU A 455 8.84 -10.23 23.20
C LEU A 455 9.51 -10.58 21.87
N GLN A 456 10.23 -9.65 21.30
CA GLN A 456 11.04 -9.84 20.09
C GLN A 456 12.47 -9.42 20.35
N GLY A 457 13.42 -10.31 20.10
CA GLY A 457 14.86 -10.01 20.02
C GLY A 457 15.35 -10.28 18.60
N SER A 458 16.14 -9.37 18.05
CA SER A 458 16.73 -9.50 16.71
C SER A 458 18.17 -9.06 16.76
N TYR A 459 19.09 -9.90 16.28
CA TYR A 459 20.46 -9.54 15.96
C TYR A 459 20.56 -9.37 14.44
N PHE A 460 21.25 -8.34 13.97
CA PHE A 460 21.48 -8.10 12.55
C PHE A 460 22.90 -7.56 12.31
N HIS A 461 23.41 -7.91 11.13
CA HIS A 461 24.66 -7.38 10.59
C HIS A 461 24.49 -7.18 9.08
N THR A 462 24.98 -6.04 8.55
CA THR A 462 24.98 -5.74 7.12
C THR A 462 26.22 -4.94 6.76
N ASP A 463 26.88 -5.32 5.68
CA ASP A 463 28.13 -4.67 5.23
C ASP A 463 27.85 -3.26 4.67
N ASP A 464 26.70 -3.07 3.99
CA ASP A 464 26.33 -1.83 3.34
C ASP A 464 24.81 -1.58 3.31
N TYR A 465 24.42 -0.40 2.77
CA TYR A 465 23.02 -0.03 2.61
C TYR A 465 22.26 -0.92 1.61
N ASP A 466 22.93 -1.44 0.59
CA ASP A 466 22.30 -2.27 -0.45
C ASP A 466 21.96 -3.69 0.08
N SER A 467 22.72 -4.16 1.10
CA SER A 467 22.49 -5.44 1.81
C SER A 467 21.54 -5.36 3.01
N ARG A 468 20.93 -4.17 3.28
CA ARG A 468 20.03 -3.95 4.43
C ARG A 468 18.90 -4.97 4.52
N ILE A 469 18.46 -5.22 5.75
CA ILE A 469 17.43 -6.21 6.09
C ILE A 469 16.18 -5.52 6.62
N TYR A 470 15.03 -6.10 6.33
CA TYR A 470 13.73 -5.62 6.80
C TYR A 470 13.15 -6.62 7.79
N ILE A 471 12.95 -6.18 9.03
CA ILE A 471 12.41 -7.01 10.11
C ILE A 471 11.00 -6.53 10.44
N TYR A 472 10.01 -7.42 10.30
CA TYR A 472 8.64 -7.10 10.71
C TYR A 472 8.54 -7.08 12.24
N GLU A 473 8.05 -5.98 12.79
CA GLU A 473 7.67 -5.83 14.19
C GLU A 473 6.17 -5.64 14.30
N LYS A 474 5.56 -6.30 15.29
CA LYS A 474 4.15 -6.09 15.59
C LYS A 474 3.92 -4.64 15.98
N GLY A 475 3.04 -3.97 15.25
CA GLY A 475 2.67 -2.57 15.49
C GLY A 475 1.51 -2.44 16.48
N LEU A 476 1.19 -1.20 16.81
CA LEU A 476 -0.06 -0.85 17.46
C LEU A 476 -1.25 -1.04 16.49
N LEU A 477 -2.47 -0.98 17.01
CA LEU A 477 -3.67 -1.13 16.19
C LEU A 477 -3.68 -0.11 15.03
N TYR A 478 -4.03 -0.58 13.83
CA TYR A 478 -4.03 0.21 12.59
C TYR A 478 -2.67 0.78 12.15
N SER A 479 -1.56 0.27 12.71
CA SER A 479 -0.22 0.64 12.25
C SER A 479 0.50 -0.57 11.66
N PHE A 480 1.17 -0.34 10.52
CA PHE A 480 2.04 -1.31 9.89
C PHE A 480 3.44 -0.70 9.73
N TYR A 481 4.42 -1.32 10.32
CA TYR A 481 5.79 -0.84 10.27
C TYR A 481 6.78 -1.97 10.09
N THR A 482 7.61 -1.84 9.07
CA THR A 482 8.69 -2.80 8.79
C THR A 482 9.99 -2.01 8.68
N PRO A 483 10.69 -1.81 9.81
CA PRO A 483 11.94 -1.06 9.81
C PRO A 483 13.02 -1.75 8.98
N SER A 484 13.88 -0.94 8.35
CA SER A 484 15.10 -1.40 7.71
C SER A 484 16.28 -1.21 8.64
N PHE A 485 17.16 -2.20 8.71
CA PHE A 485 18.36 -2.21 9.51
C PHE A 485 19.58 -2.25 8.62
N GLN A 486 20.60 -1.46 9.02
CA GLN A 486 21.88 -1.38 8.34
C GLN A 486 22.98 -1.26 9.41
N GLY A 487 24.19 -1.78 9.11
CA GLY A 487 25.29 -1.90 10.08
C GLY A 487 25.10 -3.13 10.97
N GLU A 488 25.54 -3.05 12.21
CA GLU A 488 25.44 -4.15 13.18
C GLU A 488 24.69 -3.69 14.42
N GLY A 489 23.88 -4.57 15.01
CA GLY A 489 23.19 -4.24 16.26
C GLY A 489 22.20 -5.30 16.73
N ILE A 490 21.66 -5.00 17.91
CA ILE A 490 20.58 -5.77 18.52
C ILE A 490 19.34 -4.87 18.59
N ARG A 491 18.20 -5.43 18.19
CA ARG A 491 16.91 -4.79 18.30
C ARG A 491 16.03 -5.56 19.27
N LEU A 492 15.54 -4.89 20.30
CA LEU A 492 14.58 -5.45 21.25
C LEU A 492 13.24 -4.73 21.11
N ALA A 493 12.13 -5.48 21.16
CA ALA A 493 10.80 -4.92 21.17
C ALA A 493 9.87 -5.75 22.07
N ILE A 494 9.06 -5.07 22.86
CA ILE A 494 8.03 -5.67 23.70
C ILE A 494 6.68 -5.06 23.30
N HIS A 495 5.69 -5.93 23.13
CA HIS A 495 4.33 -5.55 22.81
C HIS A 495 3.39 -6.14 23.86
N PHE A 496 2.56 -5.29 24.45
CA PHE A 496 1.54 -5.65 25.42
C PHE A 496 0.16 -5.35 24.86
N ARG A 497 -0.78 -6.25 25.08
CA ARG A 497 -2.21 -6.03 24.85
C ARG A 497 -2.97 -6.48 26.08
N TYR A 498 -3.69 -5.57 26.70
CA TYR A 498 -4.52 -5.80 27.86
C TYR A 498 -5.98 -5.49 27.54
N ASP A 499 -6.82 -6.53 27.48
CA ASP A 499 -8.25 -6.43 27.22
C ASP A 499 -8.97 -6.29 28.58
N MET A 500 -9.06 -5.06 29.11
CA MET A 500 -9.62 -4.77 30.45
C MET A 500 -11.04 -5.30 30.62
N ASN A 501 -11.86 -5.15 29.58
CA ASN A 501 -13.21 -5.67 29.50
C ASN A 501 -13.68 -5.71 28.04
N LYS A 502 -14.99 -5.96 27.81
CA LYS A 502 -15.57 -6.01 26.46
C LYS A 502 -15.49 -4.68 25.67
N HIS A 503 -15.17 -3.59 26.35
CA HIS A 503 -15.21 -2.23 25.79
C HIS A 503 -13.84 -1.55 25.75
N TRP A 504 -12.89 -1.96 26.60
CA TRP A 504 -11.60 -1.29 26.75
C TRP A 504 -10.42 -2.23 26.51
N THR A 505 -9.59 -1.84 25.57
CA THR A 505 -8.31 -2.52 25.30
C THR A 505 -7.18 -1.50 25.34
N ALA A 506 -6.14 -1.76 26.11
CA ALA A 506 -4.90 -1.01 26.11
C ALA A 506 -3.82 -1.79 25.35
N ILE A 507 -3.07 -1.11 24.46
CA ILE A 507 -1.97 -1.69 23.72
C ILE A 507 -0.75 -0.79 23.90
N ALA A 508 0.38 -1.38 24.29
CA ALA A 508 1.65 -0.68 24.42
C ALA A 508 2.75 -1.40 23.65
N LYS A 509 3.67 -0.65 23.07
CA LYS A 509 4.88 -1.17 22.44
C LYS A 509 6.07 -0.34 22.90
N LEU A 510 7.12 -1.01 23.35
CA LEU A 510 8.42 -0.45 23.62
C LEU A 510 9.44 -1.10 22.69
N GLY A 511 10.36 -0.34 22.14
CA GLY A 511 11.39 -0.89 21.25
C GLY A 511 12.64 -0.01 21.27
N GLN A 512 13.80 -0.65 21.29
CA GLN A 512 15.13 -0.02 21.28
C GLN A 512 16.01 -0.70 20.24
#